data_c3f170cf81fa327e6b6ecc423ae7ee30
#
_entry.id   c3f170cf81fa327e6b6ecc423ae7ee30
#
_cell.length_a   1.000
_cell.length_b   1.000
_cell.length_c   1.000
_cell.angle_alpha   90.00
_cell.angle_beta   90.00
_cell.angle_gamma   90.00
#
_symmetry.space_group_name_H-M   'P 1'
#
loop_
_entity.id
_entity.type
_entity.pdbx_description
1 polymer ?
#
loop_
_entity_poly.entity_id
_entity_poly.type
_entity_poly.pdbx_seq_one_letter_code
_entity_poly.pdbx_strand_id
1 'polypeptide(L)'
;MKVLAYGVRDIERPVFDIANQKFGYELVCVPNYLTGPEEAWLAQDCQAVILRGNCWATKEVLDIYKKLGVEYVLTRTVGVDHIDLAYARQLGFKLAHVPFYSPNAIAELALTLAMTLLRNVAYTTHLTSQQDFRIHEQMFAKEIRNCTVG
;
A
#
# COMPACT_ATOMS: atom_id res chain seq x y z
N MET A 1 -9.30 -0.62 23.88
CA MET A 1 -9.41 0.20 22.65
C MET A 1 -9.75 -0.73 21.50
N LYS A 2 -10.78 -0.40 20.72
CA LYS A 2 -11.17 -1.13 19.53
C LYS A 2 -10.52 -0.49 18.31
N VAL A 3 -9.90 -1.30 17.47
CA VAL A 3 -9.09 -0.87 16.32
C VAL A 3 -9.59 -1.57 15.07
N LEU A 4 -9.93 -0.81 14.04
CA LEU A 4 -10.31 -1.35 12.74
C LEU A 4 -9.11 -1.26 11.77
N ALA A 5 -8.73 -2.38 11.16
CA ALA A 5 -7.70 -2.42 10.12
C ALA A 5 -8.32 -2.78 8.76
N TYR A 6 -8.19 -1.88 7.79
CA TYR A 6 -8.69 -2.08 6.43
C TYR A 6 -7.68 -2.81 5.53
N GLY A 7 -8.21 -3.51 4.53
CA GLY A 7 -7.43 -4.17 3.49
C GLY A 7 -6.47 -5.23 4.03
N VAL A 8 -6.85 -5.93 5.08
CA VAL A 8 -6.05 -6.99 5.68
C VAL A 8 -6.30 -8.30 4.93
N ARG A 9 -5.26 -8.83 4.31
CA ARG A 9 -5.30 -10.12 3.62
C ARG A 9 -5.13 -11.26 4.63
N ASP A 10 -5.63 -12.45 4.29
CA ASP A 10 -5.55 -13.63 5.16
C ASP A 10 -4.12 -13.95 5.59
N ILE A 11 -3.16 -13.79 4.67
CA ILE A 11 -1.73 -14.00 4.97
C ILE A 11 -1.17 -12.98 5.98
N GLU A 12 -1.77 -11.80 6.11
CA GLU A 12 -1.33 -10.74 7.03
C GLU A 12 -1.95 -10.91 8.42
N ARG A 13 -3.10 -11.55 8.51
CA ARG A 13 -3.88 -11.70 9.76
C ARG A 13 -3.07 -12.25 10.92
N PRO A 14 -2.30 -13.35 10.77
CA PRO A 14 -1.50 -13.89 11.87
C PRO A 14 -0.47 -12.90 12.41
N VAL A 15 0.08 -12.02 11.56
CA VAL A 15 1.04 -10.99 11.97
C VAL A 15 0.38 -9.94 12.84
N PHE A 16 -0.84 -9.52 12.48
CA PHE A 16 -1.64 -8.60 13.30
C PHE A 16 -1.97 -9.21 14.67
N ASP A 17 -2.37 -10.48 14.69
CA ASP A 17 -2.73 -11.18 15.92
C ASP A 17 -1.52 -11.32 16.86
N ILE A 18 -0.35 -11.70 16.33
CA ILE A 18 0.90 -11.77 17.09
C ILE A 18 1.30 -10.39 17.63
N ALA A 19 1.27 -9.36 16.80
CA ALA A 19 1.61 -8.00 17.22
C ALA A 19 0.65 -7.50 18.32
N ASN A 20 -0.63 -7.85 18.22
CA ASN A 20 -1.66 -7.43 19.17
C ASN A 20 -1.56 -8.12 20.52
N GLN A 21 -0.92 -9.29 20.63
CA GLN A 21 -0.70 -9.99 21.90
C GLN A 21 -0.03 -9.07 22.95
N LYS A 22 0.84 -8.17 22.49
CA LYS A 22 1.52 -7.20 23.36
C LYS A 22 0.58 -6.11 23.90
N PHE A 23 -0.47 -5.77 23.17
CA PHE A 23 -1.31 -4.60 23.46
C PHE A 23 -2.71 -4.96 23.93
N GLY A 24 -3.22 -6.11 23.55
CA GLY A 24 -4.55 -6.61 23.96
C GLY A 24 -5.71 -5.75 23.45
N TYR A 25 -5.58 -5.13 22.26
CA TYR A 25 -6.67 -4.37 21.66
C TYR A 25 -7.75 -5.30 21.09
N GLU A 26 -8.99 -4.83 21.06
CA GLU A 26 -10.03 -5.45 20.25
C GLU A 26 -9.76 -5.10 18.79
N LEU A 27 -9.12 -6.04 18.07
CA LEU A 27 -8.67 -5.82 16.70
C LEU A 27 -9.66 -6.42 15.71
N VAL A 28 -10.27 -5.56 14.89
CA VAL A 28 -11.16 -5.93 13.79
C VAL A 28 -10.39 -5.76 12.48
N CYS A 29 -10.11 -6.87 11.80
CA CYS A 29 -9.44 -6.85 10.49
C CYS A 29 -10.45 -7.15 9.41
N VAL A 30 -10.55 -6.26 8.40
CA VAL A 30 -11.45 -6.43 7.26
C VAL A 30 -10.67 -6.48 5.95
N PRO A 31 -11.09 -7.31 4.97
CA PRO A 31 -10.46 -7.34 3.65
C PRO A 31 -10.82 -6.12 2.80
N ASN A 32 -11.90 -5.43 3.14
CA ASN A 32 -12.39 -4.24 2.46
C ASN A 32 -11.36 -3.11 2.52
N TYR A 33 -11.20 -2.42 1.40
CA TYR A 33 -10.49 -1.13 1.37
C TYR A 33 -11.46 0.00 1.70
N LEU A 34 -10.94 1.08 2.24
CA LEU A 34 -11.69 2.32 2.45
C LEU A 34 -11.70 3.08 1.11
N THR A 35 -12.72 2.89 0.31
CA THR A 35 -12.86 3.51 -1.02
C THR A 35 -13.76 4.75 -1.00
N GLY A 36 -14.54 4.90 0.05
CA GLY A 36 -15.47 6.03 0.19
C GLY A 36 -16.18 6.08 1.55
N PRO A 37 -17.21 6.93 1.64
CA PRO A 37 -17.97 7.14 2.86
C PRO A 37 -18.67 5.88 3.40
N GLU A 38 -19.07 4.97 2.53
CA GLU A 38 -19.81 3.76 2.93
C GLU A 38 -18.94 2.86 3.82
N GLU A 39 -17.69 2.62 3.44
CA GLU A 39 -16.76 1.80 4.22
C GLU A 39 -16.32 2.49 5.51
N ALA A 40 -16.41 3.82 5.58
CA ALA A 40 -16.05 4.55 6.79
C ALA A 40 -16.94 4.18 7.99
N TRP A 41 -18.19 3.79 7.76
CA TRP A 41 -19.11 3.35 8.81
C TRP A 41 -18.71 2.04 9.46
N LEU A 42 -17.83 1.24 8.85
CA LEU A 42 -17.26 0.06 9.49
C LEU A 42 -16.46 0.39 10.76
N ALA A 43 -16.04 1.65 10.91
CA ALA A 43 -15.34 2.14 12.09
C ALA A 43 -16.25 2.45 13.29
N GLN A 44 -17.53 2.08 13.23
CA GLN A 44 -18.45 2.25 14.35
C GLN A 44 -17.89 1.60 15.62
N ASP A 45 -17.95 2.33 16.73
CA ASP A 45 -17.41 1.95 18.04
C ASP A 45 -15.88 1.76 18.10
N CYS A 46 -15.15 2.13 17.04
CA CYS A 46 -13.69 2.07 17.01
C CYS A 46 -13.07 3.40 17.41
N GLN A 47 -12.00 3.35 18.21
CA GLN A 47 -11.22 4.54 18.57
C GLN A 47 -10.06 4.77 17.60
N ALA A 48 -9.66 3.74 16.87
CA ALA A 48 -8.55 3.83 15.91
C ALA A 48 -8.88 3.10 14.60
N VAL A 49 -8.35 3.65 13.51
CA VAL A 49 -8.38 3.01 12.20
C VAL A 49 -6.96 2.86 11.66
N ILE A 50 -6.68 1.73 10.99
CA ILE A 50 -5.42 1.46 10.32
C ILE A 50 -5.69 1.34 8.83
N LEU A 51 -5.12 2.24 8.06
CA LEU A 51 -5.29 2.34 6.62
C LEU A 51 -4.15 1.64 5.86
N ARG A 52 -4.38 1.45 4.58
CA ARG A 52 -3.40 0.99 3.60
C ARG A 52 -3.36 1.99 2.43
N GLY A 53 -2.35 1.94 1.56
CA GLY A 53 -2.17 2.89 0.46
C GLY A 53 -3.35 3.02 -0.51
N ASN A 54 -4.20 1.99 -0.60
CA ASN A 54 -5.41 2.03 -1.42
C ASN A 54 -6.68 2.43 -0.62
N CYS A 55 -6.51 2.97 0.58
CA CYS A 55 -7.58 3.47 1.42
C CYS A 55 -7.57 5.00 1.38
N TRP A 56 -8.69 5.62 1.02
CA TRP A 56 -8.77 7.07 0.84
C TRP A 56 -9.49 7.74 2.00
N ALA A 57 -8.74 8.40 2.87
CA ALA A 57 -9.30 9.22 3.95
C ALA A 57 -9.52 10.66 3.47
N THR A 58 -10.58 10.84 2.67
CA THR A 58 -11.05 12.14 2.19
C THR A 58 -11.70 12.95 3.32
N LYS A 59 -12.02 14.22 3.07
CA LYS A 59 -12.75 15.06 4.02
C LYS A 59 -14.05 14.41 4.50
N GLU A 60 -14.82 13.86 3.59
CA GLU A 60 -16.10 13.21 3.89
C GLU A 60 -15.93 12.01 4.82
N VAL A 61 -14.90 11.18 4.55
CA VAL A 61 -14.55 10.04 5.39
C VAL A 61 -14.10 10.50 6.78
N LEU A 62 -13.26 11.53 6.84
CA LEU A 62 -12.78 12.09 8.11
C LEU A 62 -13.91 12.70 8.94
N ASP A 63 -14.90 13.32 8.30
CA ASP A 63 -16.11 13.80 8.98
C ASP A 63 -16.91 12.66 9.60
N ILE A 64 -17.04 11.53 8.91
CA ILE A 64 -17.69 10.34 9.44
C ILE A 64 -16.90 9.81 10.64
N TYR A 65 -15.60 9.66 10.51
CA TYR A 65 -14.74 9.20 11.62
C TYR A 65 -14.87 10.13 12.85
N LYS A 66 -14.96 11.44 12.62
CA LYS A 66 -15.16 12.38 13.71
C LYS A 66 -16.51 12.17 14.42
N LYS A 67 -17.57 11.92 13.66
CA LYS A 67 -18.92 11.62 14.19
C LYS A 67 -18.93 10.30 14.98
N LEU A 68 -18.15 9.31 14.53
CA LEU A 68 -18.05 8.00 15.18
C LEU A 68 -17.14 7.98 16.42
N GLY A 69 -16.45 9.08 16.72
CA GLY A 69 -15.55 9.17 17.88
C GLY A 69 -14.19 8.53 17.65
N VAL A 70 -13.78 8.29 16.40
CA VAL A 70 -12.42 7.86 16.07
C VAL A 70 -11.44 8.96 16.48
N GLU A 71 -10.37 8.59 17.17
CA GLU A 71 -9.32 9.53 17.60
C GLU A 71 -8.02 9.37 16.80
N TYR A 72 -7.72 8.15 16.34
CA TYR A 72 -6.46 7.80 15.71
C TYR A 72 -6.68 7.35 14.27
N VAL A 73 -6.04 8.03 13.32
CA VAL A 73 -6.00 7.61 11.92
C VAL A 73 -4.55 7.25 11.60
N LEU A 74 -4.29 5.96 11.48
CA LEU A 74 -2.97 5.39 11.29
C LEU A 74 -2.85 4.81 9.89
N THR A 75 -1.66 4.81 9.31
CA THR A 75 -1.42 4.09 8.06
C THR A 75 -0.19 3.21 8.14
N ARG A 76 -0.28 2.01 7.59
CA ARG A 76 0.83 1.07 7.47
C ARG A 76 1.64 1.26 6.18
N THR A 77 1.80 2.52 5.78
CA THR A 77 2.55 2.95 4.60
C THR A 77 3.54 4.05 4.96
N VAL A 78 4.56 4.21 4.15
CA VAL A 78 5.48 5.35 4.25
C VAL A 78 4.81 6.59 3.66
N GLY A 79 4.25 6.46 2.44
CA GLY A 79 3.48 7.52 1.79
C GLY A 79 2.15 7.78 2.50
N VAL A 80 1.70 9.03 2.47
CA VAL A 80 0.50 9.51 3.17
C VAL A 80 -0.47 10.26 2.26
N ASP A 81 -0.25 10.25 0.94
CA ASP A 81 -1.01 11.02 -0.05
C ASP A 81 -2.49 10.63 -0.14
N HIS A 82 -2.83 9.45 0.38
CA HIS A 82 -4.19 8.94 0.47
C HIS A 82 -4.99 9.47 1.67
N ILE A 83 -4.39 10.35 2.47
CA ILE A 83 -5.02 10.96 3.65
C ILE A 83 -4.97 12.48 3.50
N ASP A 84 -6.11 13.17 3.65
CA ASP A 84 -6.12 14.64 3.77
C ASP A 84 -5.56 15.04 5.14
N LEU A 85 -4.22 15.12 5.21
CA LEU A 85 -3.51 15.40 6.46
C LEU A 85 -3.86 16.76 7.05
N ALA A 86 -4.09 17.77 6.19
CA ALA A 86 -4.41 19.12 6.65
C ALA A 86 -5.77 19.11 7.35
N TYR A 87 -6.75 18.51 6.74
CA TYR A 87 -8.09 18.41 7.29
C TYR A 87 -8.16 17.50 8.53
N ALA A 88 -7.44 16.37 8.49
CA ALA A 88 -7.36 15.47 9.64
C ALA A 88 -6.78 16.16 10.88
N ARG A 89 -5.73 16.98 10.72
CA ARG A 89 -5.17 17.80 11.81
C ARG A 89 -6.14 18.86 12.30
N GLN A 90 -6.87 19.51 11.40
CA GLN A 90 -7.90 20.49 11.75
C GLN A 90 -9.00 19.88 12.62
N LEU A 91 -9.42 18.65 12.33
CA LEU A 91 -10.38 17.89 13.11
C LEU A 91 -9.81 17.32 14.42
N GLY A 92 -8.49 17.43 14.65
CA GLY A 92 -7.83 16.99 15.87
C GLY A 92 -7.51 15.48 15.91
N PHE A 93 -7.44 14.81 14.76
CA PHE A 93 -7.01 13.41 14.71
C PHE A 93 -5.53 13.26 15.07
N LYS A 94 -5.20 12.21 15.78
CA LYS A 94 -3.84 11.76 16.02
C LYS A 94 -3.41 10.86 14.85
N LEU A 95 -2.34 11.29 14.16
CA LEU A 95 -1.88 10.66 12.92
C LEU A 95 -0.54 9.97 13.14
N ALA A 96 -0.39 8.78 12.58
CA ALA A 96 0.91 8.12 12.50
C ALA A 96 1.03 7.29 11.22
N HIS A 97 2.25 7.15 10.74
CA HIS A 97 2.60 6.36 9.58
C HIS A 97 3.86 5.54 9.85
N VAL A 98 4.23 4.66 8.93
CA VAL A 98 5.51 3.94 8.99
C VAL A 98 6.60 4.85 8.42
N PRO A 99 7.54 5.35 9.23
CA PRO A 99 8.51 6.35 8.76
C PRO A 99 9.54 5.76 7.79
N PHE A 100 9.83 4.48 7.93
CA PHE A 100 10.83 3.79 7.13
C PHE A 100 10.43 2.33 6.94
N TYR A 101 10.50 1.89 5.69
CA TYR A 101 10.24 0.52 5.28
C TYR A 101 11.19 0.17 4.16
N SER A 102 11.56 -0.87 3.77
CA SER A 102 12.49 -1.38 2.77
C SER A 102 12.63 -0.54 1.46
N PRO A 103 13.29 0.62 1.45
CA PRO A 103 13.46 1.40 0.21
C PRO A 103 14.33 0.66 -0.82
N ASN A 104 15.23 -0.21 -0.37
CA ASN A 104 16.08 -1.01 -1.24
C ASN A 104 15.26 -1.94 -2.13
N ALA A 105 14.22 -2.60 -1.60
CA ALA A 105 13.35 -3.47 -2.38
C ALA A 105 12.66 -2.72 -3.53
N ILE A 106 12.27 -1.46 -3.31
CA ILE A 106 11.66 -0.63 -4.35
C ILE A 106 12.70 -0.23 -5.40
N ALA A 107 13.89 0.17 -4.98
CA ALA A 107 14.99 0.52 -5.89
C ALA A 107 15.45 -0.68 -6.73
N GLU A 108 15.60 -1.84 -6.12
CA GLU A 108 15.96 -3.08 -6.80
C GLU A 108 14.91 -3.49 -7.85
N LEU A 109 13.62 -3.37 -7.50
CA LEU A 109 12.54 -3.63 -8.46
C LEU A 109 12.58 -2.64 -9.63
N ALA A 110 12.77 -1.34 -9.35
CA ALA A 110 12.87 -0.32 -10.39
C ALA A 110 14.02 -0.62 -11.37
N LEU A 111 15.21 -0.95 -10.85
CA LEU A 111 16.36 -1.34 -11.66
C LEU A 111 16.08 -2.62 -12.45
N THR A 112 15.50 -3.63 -11.82
CA THR A 112 15.13 -4.89 -12.45
C THR A 112 14.17 -4.68 -13.61
N LEU A 113 13.15 -3.86 -13.42
CA LEU A 113 12.18 -3.54 -14.48
C LEU A 113 12.84 -2.77 -15.63
N ALA A 114 13.70 -1.79 -15.32
CA ALA A 114 14.44 -1.05 -16.33
C ALA A 114 15.32 -1.98 -17.18
N MET A 115 16.07 -2.88 -16.56
CA MET A 115 16.91 -3.87 -17.26
C MET A 115 16.06 -4.89 -18.05
N THR A 116 14.93 -5.33 -17.50
CA THR A 116 14.00 -6.24 -18.17
C THR A 116 13.44 -5.63 -19.44
N LEU A 117 13.05 -4.36 -19.40
CA LEU A 117 12.57 -3.61 -20.57
C LEU A 117 13.69 -3.38 -21.58
N LEU A 118 14.86 -2.90 -21.12
CA LEU A 118 15.98 -2.59 -21.99
C LEU A 118 16.47 -3.81 -22.77
N ARG A 119 16.44 -4.99 -22.16
CA ARG A 119 16.92 -6.24 -22.75
C ARG A 119 15.83 -7.11 -23.38
N ASN A 120 14.61 -6.60 -23.51
CA ASN A 120 13.44 -7.30 -24.07
C ASN A 120 13.21 -8.70 -23.45
N VAL A 121 13.46 -8.83 -22.12
CA VAL A 121 13.42 -10.12 -21.43
C VAL A 121 12.05 -10.78 -21.55
N ALA A 122 10.96 -10.02 -21.38
CA ALA A 122 9.61 -10.56 -21.49
C ALA A 122 9.33 -11.15 -22.87
N TYR A 123 9.76 -10.45 -23.93
CA TYR A 123 9.60 -10.91 -25.31
C TYR A 123 10.39 -12.17 -25.58
N THR A 124 11.67 -12.21 -25.22
CA THR A 124 12.53 -13.39 -25.41
C THR A 124 12.05 -14.58 -24.60
N THR A 125 11.59 -14.38 -23.37
CA THR A 125 11.02 -15.45 -22.52
C THR A 125 9.76 -16.04 -23.16
N HIS A 126 8.89 -15.17 -23.72
CA HIS A 126 7.69 -15.63 -24.40
C HIS A 126 8.02 -16.51 -25.61
N LEU A 127 8.94 -16.10 -26.47
CA LEU A 127 9.38 -16.91 -27.62
C LEU A 127 10.00 -18.23 -27.19
N THR A 128 10.88 -18.20 -26.20
CA THR A 128 11.53 -19.41 -25.67
C THR A 128 10.51 -20.40 -25.11
N SER A 129 9.45 -19.90 -24.44
CA SER A 129 8.37 -20.76 -23.93
C SER A 129 7.59 -21.46 -25.04
N GLN A 130 7.60 -20.91 -26.25
CA GLN A 130 7.04 -21.50 -27.48
C GLN A 130 8.06 -22.33 -28.27
N GLN A 131 9.23 -22.61 -27.71
CA GLN A 131 10.34 -23.29 -28.34
C GLN A 131 10.87 -22.58 -29.62
N ASP A 132 10.66 -21.29 -29.72
CA ASP A 132 11.24 -20.45 -30.76
C ASP A 132 12.56 -19.84 -30.28
N PHE A 133 13.66 -20.36 -30.79
CA PHE A 133 15.04 -19.95 -30.46
C PHE A 133 15.69 -19.13 -31.58
N ARG A 134 14.90 -18.71 -32.58
CA ARG A 134 15.42 -17.87 -33.69
C ARG A 134 15.70 -16.47 -33.18
N ILE A 135 16.68 -15.81 -33.80
CA ILE A 135 16.99 -14.42 -33.50
C ILE A 135 16.03 -13.52 -34.28
N HIS A 136 15.28 -12.71 -33.59
CA HIS A 136 14.36 -11.73 -34.16
C HIS A 136 14.91 -10.31 -34.01
N GLU A 137 14.55 -9.42 -34.90
CA GLU A 137 15.01 -8.03 -34.88
C GLU A 137 14.66 -7.32 -33.56
N GLN A 138 13.50 -7.62 -32.97
CA GLN A 138 13.06 -7.08 -31.70
C GLN A 138 13.90 -7.51 -30.49
N MET A 139 14.80 -8.48 -30.66
CA MET A 139 15.73 -8.89 -29.60
C MET A 139 16.94 -7.97 -29.49
N PHE A 140 17.23 -7.17 -30.54
CA PHE A 140 18.35 -6.23 -30.50
C PHE A 140 18.02 -5.05 -29.55
N ALA A 141 18.89 -4.79 -28.61
CA ALA A 141 18.72 -3.79 -27.58
C ALA A 141 20.00 -2.98 -27.37
N LYS A 142 19.84 -1.77 -26.86
CA LYS A 142 20.98 -0.93 -26.46
C LYS A 142 21.64 -1.48 -25.21
N GLU A 143 22.92 -1.25 -25.07
CA GLU A 143 23.63 -1.49 -23.81
C GLU A 143 23.33 -0.37 -22.82
N ILE A 144 23.28 -0.68 -21.52
CA ILE A 144 22.95 0.29 -20.47
C ILE A 144 23.88 1.50 -20.48
N ARG A 145 25.16 1.30 -20.84
CA ARG A 145 26.15 2.39 -20.94
C ARG A 145 25.79 3.48 -21.97
N ASN A 146 24.91 3.15 -22.90
CA ASN A 146 24.44 4.05 -23.96
C ASN A 146 23.05 4.63 -23.66
N CYS A 147 22.57 4.51 -22.41
CA CYS A 147 21.27 4.97 -21.98
C CYS A 147 21.38 6.14 -21.03
N THR A 148 20.45 7.08 -21.14
CA THR A 148 20.24 8.15 -20.17
C THR A 148 18.97 7.84 -19.41
N VAL A 149 19.02 7.95 -18.09
CA VAL A 149 17.85 7.76 -17.21
C VAL A 149 17.51 9.12 -16.61
N GLY A 150 16.25 9.51 -16.70
CA GLY A 150 15.74 10.77 -16.16
C GLY A 150 14.48 10.55 -15.32
#